data_d07d42fff07fcc4af26f144de97d4ec9
#
_entry.id   d07d42fff07fcc4af26f144de97d4ec9
#
_cell.length_a   1.000
_cell.length_b   1.000
_cell.length_c   1.000
_cell.angle_alpha   90.00
_cell.angle_beta   90.00
_cell.angle_gamma   90.00
#
_symmetry.space_group_name_H-M   'P 1'
#
loop_
_entity.id
_entity.type
_entity.pdbx_description
1 polymer ?
#
loop_
_entity_poly.entity_id
_entity_poly.type
_entity_poly.pdbx_seq_one_letter_code
_entity_poly.pdbx_strand_id
1 'polypeptide(L)'
;MDAETHRSETYRSEPNLPETTYRPEPARPGMRTPEPELDYYVITGEAAAPAGPPAGIVAEEFVLSDDGTATGLNGAAWTRMDGAAGGAPDGAWWSSAEFTRAMRADPELRGRIVAVSRHEAEAAYRRLGAGELPGEATLRTYFHDTLPFDGSAPLRLGPPDAPEGFHDRRVYRILFAGDLSETGLVNLSAGWRMRAADDDARGRVVGTAHITLAGDLFSWDLRRVGGMAWSVDLTACLGEPSPRTGGVIRRLLRELTTAMRREGLIPVTIERFS
;
A
#
# COMPACT_ATOMS: atom_id res chain seq x y z
N MET A 1 5.07 52.01 -45.06
CA MET A 1 3.65 51.73 -44.77
C MET A 1 3.50 50.23 -44.79
N ASP A 2 3.87 49.64 -43.66
CA ASP A 2 3.93 48.18 -43.49
C ASP A 2 2.72 47.75 -42.67
N ALA A 3 1.90 46.87 -43.26
CA ALA A 3 0.71 46.32 -42.64
C ALA A 3 1.09 45.05 -41.87
N GLU A 4 1.07 45.11 -40.56
CA GLU A 4 1.19 43.96 -39.68
C GLU A 4 -0.10 43.14 -39.70
N THR A 5 0.05 41.90 -40.15
CA THR A 5 -1.02 40.91 -40.19
C THR A 5 -1.07 40.15 -38.82
N HIS A 6 -2.04 40.49 -37.98
CA HIS A 6 -2.37 39.74 -36.78
C HIS A 6 -2.90 38.35 -37.15
N ARG A 7 -2.16 37.32 -36.81
CA ARG A 7 -2.61 35.93 -36.86
C ARG A 7 -3.31 35.59 -35.53
N SER A 8 -4.61 35.44 -35.57
CA SER A 8 -5.40 34.88 -34.46
C SER A 8 -5.14 33.38 -34.34
N GLU A 9 -4.54 32.97 -33.27
CA GLU A 9 -4.45 31.54 -32.89
C GLU A 9 -5.80 31.10 -32.34
N THR A 10 -6.44 30.20 -33.05
CA THR A 10 -7.67 29.52 -32.63
C THR A 10 -7.33 28.47 -31.60
N TYR A 11 -7.74 28.72 -30.38
CA TYR A 11 -7.67 27.74 -29.25
C TYR A 11 -8.58 26.56 -29.62
N ARG A 12 -7.97 25.39 -29.90
CA ARG A 12 -8.69 24.13 -30.08
C ARG A 12 -9.14 23.63 -28.74
N SER A 13 -10.43 23.61 -28.50
CA SER A 13 -11.07 22.93 -27.37
C SER A 13 -10.75 21.43 -27.42
N GLU A 14 -10.13 20.91 -26.36
CA GLU A 14 -9.91 19.47 -26.18
C GLU A 14 -11.25 18.73 -26.02
N PRO A 15 -11.35 17.49 -26.53
CA PRO A 15 -12.57 16.70 -26.38
C PRO A 15 -12.76 16.27 -24.92
N ASN A 16 -13.93 16.58 -24.40
CA ASN A 16 -14.44 16.18 -23.09
C ASN A 16 -14.48 14.64 -23.00
N LEU A 17 -13.56 14.04 -22.25
CA LEU A 17 -13.57 12.61 -21.94
C LEU A 17 -14.68 12.33 -20.91
N PRO A 18 -15.41 11.22 -21.01
CA PRO A 18 -16.49 10.92 -20.08
C PRO A 18 -15.97 10.74 -18.66
N GLU A 19 -16.51 11.53 -17.73
CA GLU A 19 -16.34 11.35 -16.30
C GLU A 19 -16.88 9.97 -15.89
N THR A 20 -16.00 9.08 -15.52
CA THR A 20 -16.40 7.82 -14.89
C THR A 20 -16.82 8.11 -13.46
N THR A 21 -18.10 8.40 -13.26
CA THR A 21 -18.69 8.62 -11.94
C THR A 21 -18.76 7.27 -11.21
N TYR A 22 -17.77 6.98 -10.38
CA TYR A 22 -17.84 5.89 -9.40
C TYR A 22 -18.91 6.26 -8.36
N ARG A 23 -20.00 5.51 -8.29
CA ARG A 23 -21.06 5.65 -7.31
C ARG A 23 -20.86 4.61 -6.21
N PRO A 24 -20.32 4.97 -5.02
CA PRO A 24 -20.24 4.02 -3.92
C PRO A 24 -21.65 3.68 -3.43
N GLU A 25 -21.91 2.41 -3.18
CA GLU A 25 -23.15 1.95 -2.54
C GLU A 25 -23.30 2.62 -1.17
N PRO A 26 -24.49 3.13 -0.82
CA PRO A 26 -24.70 3.77 0.48
C PRO A 26 -24.54 2.74 1.61
N ALA A 27 -23.66 3.04 2.56
CA ALA A 27 -23.48 2.25 3.78
C ALA A 27 -24.82 2.14 4.53
N ARG A 28 -25.29 0.92 4.76
CA ARG A 28 -26.49 0.66 5.56
C ARG A 28 -26.25 1.09 7.01
N PRO A 29 -27.17 1.83 7.65
CA PRO A 29 -27.03 2.23 9.05
C PRO A 29 -27.06 0.98 9.94
N GLY A 30 -26.03 0.80 10.80
CA GLY A 30 -25.93 -0.29 11.75
C GLY A 30 -24.86 -1.36 11.45
N MET A 31 -24.16 -1.28 10.31
CA MET A 31 -23.06 -2.18 10.04
C MET A 31 -21.80 -1.65 10.77
N ARG A 32 -21.28 -2.43 11.74
CA ARG A 32 -19.92 -2.24 12.26
C ARG A 32 -19.02 -2.07 11.06
N THR A 33 -18.18 -1.03 11.07
CA THR A 33 -17.12 -0.90 10.06
C THR A 33 -16.38 -2.23 10.07
N PRO A 34 -16.31 -2.96 8.95
CA PRO A 34 -15.55 -4.21 8.93
C PRO A 34 -14.14 -3.89 9.42
N GLU A 35 -13.66 -4.66 10.38
CA GLU A 35 -12.25 -4.58 10.78
C GLU A 35 -11.40 -4.71 9.53
N PRO A 36 -10.30 -3.95 9.41
CA PRO A 36 -9.43 -4.06 8.28
C PRO A 36 -8.95 -5.51 8.13
N GLU A 37 -9.00 -6.06 6.92
CA GLU A 37 -8.49 -7.39 6.62
C GLU A 37 -6.99 -7.45 6.93
N LEU A 38 -6.52 -8.58 7.47
CA LEU A 38 -5.10 -8.82 7.69
C LEU A 38 -4.35 -8.99 6.37
N ASP A 39 -3.11 -8.61 6.37
CA ASP A 39 -2.17 -8.88 5.29
C ASP A 39 -1.52 -10.25 5.50
N TYR A 40 -1.59 -11.11 4.47
CA TYR A 40 -1.06 -12.47 4.54
C TYR A 40 0.16 -12.66 3.67
N TYR A 41 1.10 -13.48 4.15
CA TYR A 41 2.28 -13.90 3.42
C TYR A 41 2.53 -15.40 3.63
N VAL A 42 3.04 -16.05 2.59
CA VAL A 42 3.56 -17.42 2.65
C VAL A 42 5.08 -17.35 2.73
N ILE A 43 5.65 -18.07 3.69
CA ILE A 43 7.10 -18.31 3.77
C ILE A 43 7.39 -19.54 2.93
N THR A 44 8.32 -19.45 1.97
CA THR A 44 8.78 -20.58 1.14
C THR A 44 10.07 -21.19 1.72
N GLY A 45 10.28 -22.48 1.47
CA GLY A 45 11.44 -23.20 2.03
C GLY A 45 12.79 -22.74 1.46
N GLU A 46 12.82 -22.34 0.18
CA GLU A 46 14.04 -21.90 -0.52
C GLU A 46 13.86 -20.52 -1.14
N ALA A 47 14.94 -19.73 -1.15
CA ALA A 47 14.98 -18.45 -1.84
C ALA A 47 14.84 -18.69 -3.36
N ALA A 48 14.11 -17.77 -4.03
CA ALA A 48 13.97 -17.71 -5.49
C ALA A 48 13.07 -18.77 -6.18
N ALA A 49 12.31 -19.56 -5.45
CA ALA A 49 11.26 -20.38 -6.06
C ALA A 49 9.87 -19.88 -5.61
N PRO A 50 9.20 -19.00 -6.36
CA PRO A 50 7.82 -18.58 -6.03
C PRO A 50 6.82 -19.73 -5.99
N ALA A 51 7.22 -20.92 -6.47
CA ALA A 51 6.47 -22.18 -6.43
C ALA A 51 7.03 -23.20 -5.42
N GLY A 52 7.97 -22.81 -4.53
CA GLY A 52 8.50 -23.71 -3.51
C GLY A 52 7.39 -24.17 -2.54
N PRO A 53 7.58 -25.33 -1.85
CA PRO A 53 6.64 -25.77 -0.85
C PRO A 53 6.55 -24.72 0.28
N PRO A 54 5.33 -24.45 0.79
CA PRO A 54 5.16 -23.53 1.90
C PRO A 54 5.88 -24.09 3.15
N ALA A 55 6.54 -23.19 3.88
CA ALA A 55 7.22 -23.48 5.15
C ALA A 55 6.53 -22.78 6.34
N GLY A 56 5.70 -21.78 6.07
CA GLY A 56 4.96 -21.06 7.09
C GLY A 56 4.02 -20.02 6.53
N ILE A 57 3.24 -19.41 7.42
CA ILE A 57 2.31 -18.31 7.15
C ILE A 57 2.61 -17.16 8.09
N VAL A 58 2.54 -15.94 7.59
CA VAL A 58 2.54 -14.71 8.39
C VAL A 58 1.23 -13.98 8.14
N ALA A 59 0.62 -13.47 9.20
CA ALA A 59 -0.51 -12.56 9.18
C ALA A 59 -0.12 -11.30 9.93
N GLU A 60 -0.35 -10.12 9.33
CA GLU A 60 0.04 -8.84 9.94
C GLU A 60 -0.97 -7.73 9.65
N GLU A 61 -0.90 -6.66 10.43
CA GLU A 61 -1.65 -5.43 10.18
C GLU A 61 -0.88 -4.22 10.68
N PHE A 62 -1.02 -3.09 9.98
CA PHE A 62 -0.56 -1.80 10.50
C PHE A 62 -1.46 -1.31 11.61
N VAL A 63 -0.86 -0.83 12.69
CA VAL A 63 -1.53 -0.02 13.70
C VAL A 63 -1.62 1.39 13.14
N LEU A 64 -2.84 1.81 12.79
CA LEU A 64 -3.06 3.12 12.16
C LEU A 64 -3.61 4.12 13.18
N SER A 65 -3.10 5.35 13.12
CA SER A 65 -3.69 6.50 13.78
C SER A 65 -4.98 6.98 13.10
N ASP A 66 -5.67 7.93 13.70
CA ASP A 66 -6.92 8.48 13.14
C ASP A 66 -6.74 9.15 11.78
N ASP A 67 -5.57 9.70 11.51
CA ASP A 67 -5.23 10.34 10.23
C ASP A 67 -4.78 9.35 9.15
N GLY A 68 -4.64 8.06 9.48
CA GLY A 68 -4.25 6.99 8.56
C GLY A 68 -2.76 6.71 8.49
N THR A 69 -1.92 7.37 9.31
CA THR A 69 -0.49 7.05 9.42
C THR A 69 -0.28 5.77 10.23
N ALA A 70 0.74 4.99 9.86
CA ALA A 70 1.13 3.81 10.60
C ALA A 70 1.99 4.20 11.80
N THR A 71 1.57 3.79 13.00
CA THR A 71 2.29 3.99 14.26
C THR A 71 3.01 2.74 14.72
N GLY A 72 2.72 1.63 14.11
CA GLY A 72 3.34 0.36 14.40
C GLY A 72 2.83 -0.75 13.49
N LEU A 73 3.32 -1.94 13.72
CA LEU A 73 2.98 -3.15 12.98
C LEU A 73 2.81 -4.30 13.94
N ASN A 74 1.67 -4.97 13.86
CA ASN A 74 1.37 -6.20 14.56
C ASN A 74 1.54 -7.39 13.62
N GLY A 75 1.97 -8.53 14.15
CA GLY A 75 2.06 -9.73 13.34
C GLY A 75 2.05 -11.01 14.17
N ALA A 76 1.54 -12.06 13.55
CA ALA A 76 1.65 -13.43 14.02
C ALA A 76 2.14 -14.33 12.90
N ALA A 77 2.94 -15.34 13.25
CA ALA A 77 3.40 -16.32 12.29
C ALA A 77 3.12 -17.74 12.80
N TRP A 78 3.01 -18.63 11.85
CA TRP A 78 2.99 -20.05 12.05
C TRP A 78 4.04 -20.70 11.14
N THR A 79 4.92 -21.52 11.70
CA THR A 79 5.97 -22.21 10.95
C THR A 79 6.02 -23.68 11.33
N ARG A 80 6.44 -24.49 10.37
CA ARG A 80 6.69 -25.94 10.58
C ARG A 80 8.18 -26.25 10.76
N MET A 81 9.04 -25.25 10.82
CA MET A 81 10.49 -25.47 10.85
C MET A 81 10.97 -25.62 12.29
N ASP A 82 11.62 -26.73 12.57
CA ASP A 82 12.50 -26.88 13.72
C ASP A 82 13.61 -25.80 13.63
N GLY A 83 13.65 -24.90 14.60
CA GLY A 83 14.69 -23.88 14.68
C GLY A 83 14.43 -22.57 13.92
N ALA A 84 13.17 -22.20 13.66
CA ALA A 84 12.86 -20.85 13.20
C ALA A 84 13.43 -19.80 14.17
N ALA A 85 14.08 -18.76 13.62
CA ALA A 85 14.60 -17.65 14.41
C ALA A 85 13.49 -17.08 15.31
N GLY A 86 13.65 -17.23 16.63
CA GLY A 86 12.65 -16.79 17.61
C GLY A 86 12.14 -17.85 18.57
N GLY A 87 12.57 -19.14 18.46
CA GLY A 87 12.23 -20.18 19.45
C GLY A 87 10.74 -20.54 19.53
N ALA A 88 10.00 -20.32 18.43
CA ALA A 88 8.57 -20.65 18.36
C ALA A 88 8.36 -22.18 18.44
N PRO A 89 7.33 -22.65 19.18
CA PRO A 89 6.98 -24.05 19.20
C PRO A 89 6.51 -24.49 17.81
N ASP A 90 6.98 -25.67 17.35
CA ASP A 90 6.55 -26.26 16.09
C ASP A 90 5.02 -26.43 16.07
N GLY A 91 4.39 -25.94 15.00
CA GLY A 91 2.95 -26.06 14.81
C GLY A 91 2.05 -25.15 15.65
N ALA A 92 2.57 -24.10 16.26
CA ALA A 92 1.78 -23.09 16.98
C ALA A 92 1.91 -21.68 16.35
N TRP A 93 0.88 -20.84 16.55
CA TRP A 93 0.96 -19.41 16.24
C TRP A 93 1.76 -18.67 17.31
N TRP A 94 2.60 -17.73 16.90
CA TRP A 94 3.43 -16.91 17.76
C TRP A 94 3.49 -15.46 17.29
N SER A 95 3.78 -14.52 18.22
CA SER A 95 3.94 -13.10 17.89
C SER A 95 5.19 -12.89 17.06
N SER A 96 5.05 -12.30 15.87
CA SER A 96 6.11 -12.25 14.84
C SER A 96 6.73 -10.88 14.62
N ALA A 97 6.65 -9.95 15.59
CA ALA A 97 7.12 -8.58 15.41
C ALA A 97 8.58 -8.49 14.89
N GLU A 98 9.50 -9.28 15.45
CA GLU A 98 10.89 -9.31 15.00
C GLU A 98 11.05 -9.95 13.61
N PHE A 99 10.33 -11.03 13.32
CA PHE A 99 10.32 -11.67 12.02
C PHE A 99 9.76 -10.70 10.95
N THR A 100 8.69 -10.01 11.29
CA THR A 100 8.05 -8.97 10.48
C THR A 100 9.02 -7.83 10.15
N ARG A 101 9.87 -7.44 11.10
CA ARG A 101 10.96 -6.49 10.87
C ARG A 101 12.02 -7.06 9.94
N ALA A 102 12.46 -8.30 10.22
CA ALA A 102 13.52 -8.96 9.46
C ALA A 102 13.15 -9.14 7.98
N MET A 103 11.91 -9.53 7.65
CA MET A 103 11.48 -9.72 6.25
C MET A 103 11.48 -8.40 5.45
N ARG A 104 11.46 -7.24 6.12
CA ARG A 104 11.59 -5.93 5.49
C ARG A 104 13.04 -5.51 5.31
N ALA A 105 13.90 -5.87 6.23
CA ALA A 105 15.30 -5.46 6.26
C ALA A 105 16.22 -6.41 5.49
N ASP A 106 15.99 -7.72 5.57
CA ASP A 106 16.83 -8.75 4.98
C ASP A 106 16.35 -9.15 3.58
N PRO A 107 17.14 -8.90 2.51
CA PRO A 107 16.79 -9.28 1.14
C PRO A 107 16.68 -10.80 0.93
N GLU A 108 17.48 -11.62 1.64
CA GLU A 108 17.43 -13.08 1.49
C GLU A 108 16.13 -13.63 2.09
N LEU A 109 15.78 -13.17 3.29
CA LEU A 109 14.51 -13.55 3.91
C LEU A 109 13.34 -13.05 3.06
N ARG A 110 13.38 -11.80 2.59
CA ARG A 110 12.34 -11.22 1.74
C ARG A 110 12.14 -12.02 0.45
N GLY A 111 13.21 -12.55 -0.16
CA GLY A 111 13.12 -13.42 -1.35
C GLY A 111 12.35 -14.73 -1.12
N ARG A 112 12.09 -15.09 0.14
CA ARG A 112 11.30 -16.25 0.56
C ARG A 112 9.88 -15.92 0.97
N ILE A 113 9.49 -14.65 0.94
CA ILE A 113 8.18 -14.17 1.39
C ILE A 113 7.34 -13.84 0.16
N VAL A 114 6.17 -14.45 0.07
CA VAL A 114 5.22 -14.21 -1.01
C VAL A 114 3.94 -13.63 -0.42
N ALA A 115 3.59 -12.40 -0.84
CA ALA A 115 2.32 -11.79 -0.47
C ALA A 115 1.17 -12.56 -1.14
N VAL A 116 0.15 -12.89 -0.36
CA VAL A 116 -0.98 -13.71 -0.81
C VAL A 116 -2.30 -13.14 -0.30
N SER A 117 -3.40 -13.56 -0.92
CA SER A 117 -4.73 -13.36 -0.38
C SER A 117 -4.99 -14.29 0.82
N ARG A 118 -6.01 -13.98 1.63
CA ARG A 118 -6.46 -14.86 2.71
C ARG A 118 -6.77 -16.29 2.19
N HIS A 119 -7.44 -16.38 1.04
CA HIS A 119 -7.79 -17.68 0.44
C HIS A 119 -6.55 -18.51 0.07
N GLU A 120 -5.51 -17.87 -0.48
CA GLU A 120 -4.24 -18.53 -0.81
C GLU A 120 -3.47 -18.93 0.46
N ALA A 121 -3.47 -18.07 1.49
CA ALA A 121 -2.90 -18.37 2.80
C ALA A 121 -3.58 -19.59 3.43
N GLU A 122 -4.91 -19.68 3.36
CA GLU A 122 -5.67 -20.83 3.84
C GLU A 122 -5.33 -22.12 3.08
N ALA A 123 -5.21 -22.04 1.76
CA ALA A 123 -4.77 -23.18 0.95
C ALA A 123 -3.35 -23.63 1.29
N ALA A 124 -2.42 -22.69 1.55
CA ALA A 124 -1.06 -22.99 1.99
C ALA A 124 -1.04 -23.60 3.39
N TYR A 125 -1.83 -23.08 4.33
CA TYR A 125 -1.95 -23.57 5.70
C TYR A 125 -2.45 -25.02 5.75
N ARG A 126 -3.47 -25.37 4.95
CA ARG A 126 -3.93 -26.77 4.79
C ARG A 126 -2.84 -27.67 4.23
N ARG A 127 -2.06 -27.21 3.23
CA ARG A 127 -0.94 -28.00 2.66
C ARG A 127 0.17 -28.25 3.69
N LEU A 128 0.33 -27.37 4.66
CA LEU A 128 1.26 -27.56 5.79
C LEU A 128 0.74 -28.59 6.80
N GLY A 129 -0.49 -29.10 6.66
CA GLY A 129 -1.10 -30.04 7.59
C GLY A 129 -1.61 -29.38 8.89
N ALA A 130 -1.74 -28.05 8.90
CA ALA A 130 -2.14 -27.29 10.08
C ALA A 130 -3.66 -27.16 10.26
N GLY A 131 -4.46 -27.73 9.35
CA GLY A 131 -5.92 -27.69 9.40
C GLY A 131 -6.50 -26.44 8.73
N GLU A 132 -7.50 -25.81 9.33
CA GLU A 132 -8.13 -24.60 8.86
C GLU A 132 -7.43 -23.35 9.42
N LEU A 133 -7.22 -22.35 8.56
CA LEU A 133 -6.63 -21.08 9.00
C LEU A 133 -7.58 -20.37 9.99
N PRO A 134 -7.12 -19.99 11.19
CA PRO A 134 -7.97 -19.31 12.17
C PRO A 134 -8.62 -18.04 11.62
N GLY A 135 -9.77 -17.68 12.16
CA GLY A 135 -10.42 -16.39 11.86
C GLY A 135 -9.52 -15.21 12.28
N GLU A 136 -9.68 -14.05 11.62
CA GLU A 136 -8.82 -12.89 11.87
C GLU A 136 -8.86 -12.40 13.32
N ALA A 137 -10.05 -12.42 13.94
CA ALA A 137 -10.17 -12.11 15.36
C ALA A 137 -9.33 -13.04 16.25
N THR A 138 -9.24 -14.33 15.89
CA THR A 138 -8.38 -15.29 16.58
C THR A 138 -6.91 -15.03 16.29
N LEU A 139 -6.54 -14.72 15.03
CA LEU A 139 -5.16 -14.38 14.68
C LEU A 139 -4.67 -13.15 15.44
N ARG A 140 -5.52 -12.13 15.63
CA ARG A 140 -5.18 -10.95 16.43
C ARG A 140 -4.91 -11.25 17.89
N THR A 141 -5.41 -12.35 18.44
CA THR A 141 -5.08 -12.75 19.84
C THR A 141 -3.63 -13.17 20.01
N TYR A 142 -2.91 -13.44 18.91
CA TYR A 142 -1.47 -13.74 18.94
C TYR A 142 -0.59 -12.50 18.72
N PHE A 143 -1.14 -11.31 18.52
CA PHE A 143 -0.41 -10.06 18.39
C PHE A 143 -0.02 -9.53 19.77
N HIS A 144 0.98 -10.15 20.39
CA HIS A 144 1.41 -9.76 21.74
C HIS A 144 2.39 -8.59 21.75
N ASP A 145 3.16 -8.44 20.66
CA ASP A 145 4.18 -7.43 20.53
C ASP A 145 3.90 -6.57 19.31
N THR A 146 3.79 -5.27 19.50
CA THR A 146 3.71 -4.30 18.40
C THR A 146 5.12 -3.83 18.07
N LEU A 147 5.51 -3.90 16.80
CA LEU A 147 6.71 -3.24 16.31
C LEU A 147 6.40 -1.75 16.19
N PRO A 148 6.91 -0.88 17.09
CA PRO A 148 6.64 0.55 16.99
C PRO A 148 7.41 1.16 15.81
N PHE A 149 6.82 2.19 15.20
CA PHE A 149 7.52 3.03 14.25
C PHE A 149 7.98 4.31 14.94
N ASP A 150 9.25 4.66 14.74
CA ASP A 150 9.80 5.89 15.28
C ASP A 150 9.11 7.10 14.62
N GLY A 151 8.41 7.87 15.44
CA GLY A 151 7.63 9.03 15.00
C GLY A 151 8.49 10.27 14.71
N SER A 152 9.53 10.12 13.89
CA SER A 152 10.25 11.30 13.37
C SER A 152 9.36 12.04 12.41
N ALA A 153 9.09 13.33 12.67
CA ALA A 153 8.35 14.16 11.75
C ALA A 153 9.08 14.22 10.41
N PRO A 154 8.49 13.70 9.32
CA PRO A 154 9.17 13.64 8.04
C PRO A 154 9.31 15.02 7.42
N LEU A 155 10.26 15.16 6.49
CA LEU A 155 10.44 16.36 5.69
C LEU A 155 9.19 16.61 4.85
N ARG A 156 8.74 17.87 4.77
CA ARG A 156 7.61 18.24 3.91
C ARG A 156 7.92 17.95 2.44
N LEU A 157 7.02 17.27 1.75
CA LEU A 157 7.18 16.88 0.35
C LEU A 157 6.54 17.85 -0.67
N GLY A 158 6.18 19.04 -0.27
CA GLY A 158 5.59 20.00 -1.18
C GLY A 158 5.11 21.27 -0.48
N PRO A 159 4.48 22.19 -1.22
CA PRO A 159 3.93 23.40 -0.64
C PRO A 159 2.92 23.06 0.47
N PRO A 160 2.92 23.84 1.57
CA PRO A 160 2.02 23.59 2.69
C PRO A 160 0.56 23.93 2.37
N ASP A 161 0.33 24.79 1.38
CA ASP A 161 -0.98 25.33 1.08
C ASP A 161 -1.76 24.44 0.11
N ALA A 162 -3.07 24.39 0.30
CA ALA A 162 -3.97 23.75 -0.63
C ALA A 162 -4.00 24.51 -1.97
N PRO A 163 -4.12 23.83 -3.12
CA PRO A 163 -4.34 24.49 -4.40
C PRO A 163 -5.64 25.29 -4.41
N GLU A 164 -5.75 26.25 -5.33
CA GLU A 164 -6.96 27.03 -5.52
C GLU A 164 -8.19 26.11 -5.73
N GLY A 165 -9.27 26.38 -5.02
CA GLY A 165 -10.50 25.56 -5.04
C GLY A 165 -10.53 24.41 -4.02
N PHE A 166 -9.47 24.21 -3.24
CA PHE A 166 -9.44 23.21 -2.16
C PHE A 166 -9.16 23.88 -0.81
N HIS A 167 -9.75 23.33 0.26
CA HIS A 167 -9.56 23.87 1.62
C HIS A 167 -8.41 23.22 2.40
N ASP A 168 -8.01 22.00 2.02
CA ASP A 168 -6.95 21.24 2.70
C ASP A 168 -6.16 20.38 1.69
N ARG A 169 -4.89 20.14 1.97
CA ARG A 169 -4.03 19.28 1.21
C ARG A 169 -3.27 18.36 2.13
N ARG A 170 -3.38 17.04 1.91
CA ARG A 170 -2.69 16.02 2.67
C ARG A 170 -1.82 15.17 1.75
N VAL A 171 -0.61 14.90 2.19
CA VAL A 171 0.33 14.04 1.46
C VAL A 171 0.72 12.87 2.33
N TYR A 172 0.56 11.67 1.79
CA TYR A 172 0.95 10.43 2.42
C TYR A 172 1.99 9.72 1.56
N ARG A 173 2.93 9.05 2.20
CA ARG A 173 3.87 8.13 1.55
C ARG A 173 3.69 6.74 2.12
N ILE A 174 3.51 5.77 1.23
CA ILE A 174 3.65 4.36 1.54
C ILE A 174 5.00 3.93 1.02
N LEU A 175 5.87 3.46 1.91
CA LEU A 175 7.19 2.93 1.56
C LEU A 175 7.11 1.41 1.43
N PHE A 176 7.79 0.86 0.41
CA PHE A 176 7.81 -0.58 0.14
C PHE A 176 9.25 -1.08 0.04
N ALA A 177 9.50 -2.24 0.66
CA ALA A 177 10.72 -3.02 0.47
C ALA A 177 10.50 -4.03 -0.68
N GLY A 178 11.56 -4.33 -1.41
CA GLY A 178 11.54 -5.21 -2.56
C GLY A 178 11.77 -4.47 -3.87
N ASP A 179 11.88 -5.23 -4.95
CA ASP A 179 12.03 -4.67 -6.29
C ASP A 179 10.79 -5.00 -7.14
N LEU A 180 10.34 -4.02 -7.90
CA LEU A 180 9.19 -4.14 -8.79
C LEU A 180 9.69 -4.66 -10.15
N SER A 181 9.18 -5.82 -10.55
CA SER A 181 9.50 -6.37 -11.87
C SER A 181 8.91 -5.52 -13.01
N GLU A 182 9.45 -5.66 -14.21
CA GLU A 182 8.89 -4.99 -15.40
C GLU A 182 7.41 -5.37 -15.62
N THR A 183 7.07 -6.64 -15.42
CA THR A 183 5.67 -7.11 -15.50
C THR A 183 4.81 -6.45 -14.42
N GLY A 184 5.31 -6.37 -13.19
CA GLY A 184 4.62 -5.70 -12.09
C GLY A 184 4.37 -4.22 -12.38
N LEU A 185 5.37 -3.54 -12.96
CA LEU A 185 5.22 -2.14 -13.38
C LEU A 185 4.13 -1.99 -14.45
N VAL A 186 4.09 -2.90 -15.44
CA VAL A 186 3.04 -2.90 -16.47
C VAL A 186 1.66 -3.14 -15.87
N ASN A 187 1.54 -4.10 -14.93
CA ASN A 187 0.28 -4.39 -14.23
C ASN A 187 -0.23 -3.18 -13.44
N LEU A 188 0.64 -2.53 -12.66
CA LEU A 188 0.28 -1.33 -11.90
C LEU A 188 -0.10 -0.17 -12.82
N SER A 189 0.69 0.03 -13.90
CA SER A 189 0.42 1.09 -14.88
C SER A 189 -0.96 0.92 -15.52
N ALA A 190 -1.31 -0.29 -15.91
CA ALA A 190 -2.62 -0.61 -16.48
C ALA A 190 -3.74 -0.48 -15.43
N GLY A 191 -3.55 -1.07 -14.23
CA GLY A 191 -4.55 -1.08 -13.16
C GLY A 191 -4.89 0.31 -12.64
N TRP A 192 -3.89 1.18 -12.51
CA TRP A 192 -4.06 2.56 -12.04
C TRP A 192 -4.27 3.57 -13.18
N ARG A 193 -4.23 3.13 -14.45
CA ARG A 193 -4.26 4.00 -15.63
C ARG A 193 -3.21 5.11 -15.54
N MET A 194 -1.99 4.73 -15.15
CA MET A 194 -0.91 5.68 -14.95
C MET A 194 -0.51 6.35 -16.27
N ARG A 195 -0.17 7.62 -16.16
CA ARG A 195 0.56 8.35 -17.20
C ARG A 195 2.05 8.28 -16.87
N ALA A 196 2.89 8.09 -17.86
CA ALA A 196 4.32 8.24 -17.68
C ALA A 196 4.60 9.64 -17.12
N ALA A 197 5.51 9.74 -16.16
CA ALA A 197 5.91 11.05 -15.68
C ALA A 197 6.65 11.77 -16.80
N ASP A 198 6.21 12.99 -17.12
CA ASP A 198 6.98 13.90 -17.97
C ASP A 198 8.28 14.18 -17.24
N ASP A 199 9.38 14.01 -17.97
CA ASP A 199 10.79 14.14 -17.60
C ASP A 199 11.05 14.81 -16.23
N ASP A 200 10.81 14.07 -15.14
CA ASP A 200 11.28 14.48 -13.81
C ASP A 200 12.80 14.51 -13.92
N ALA A 201 13.39 15.72 -13.95
CA ALA A 201 14.83 15.97 -14.04
C ALA A 201 15.69 15.15 -13.05
N ARG A 202 15.04 14.40 -12.15
CA ARG A 202 15.64 13.47 -11.18
C ARG A 202 15.30 12.00 -11.44
N GLY A 203 14.45 11.67 -12.45
CA GLY A 203 14.13 10.30 -12.85
C GLY A 203 13.51 9.41 -11.76
N ARG A 204 12.91 9.99 -10.72
CA ARG A 204 12.42 9.26 -9.55
C ARG A 204 10.94 8.88 -9.64
N VAL A 205 10.14 9.69 -10.35
CA VAL A 205 8.72 9.41 -10.61
C VAL A 205 8.63 8.55 -11.84
N VAL A 206 8.06 7.36 -11.71
CA VAL A 206 7.90 6.41 -12.80
C VAL A 206 6.57 6.63 -13.51
N GLY A 207 5.55 7.02 -12.76
CA GLY A 207 4.25 7.33 -13.32
C GLY A 207 3.33 7.96 -12.29
N THR A 208 2.29 8.63 -12.79
CA THR A 208 1.29 9.34 -11.99
C THR A 208 -0.10 8.88 -12.36
N ALA A 209 -1.01 8.86 -11.38
CA ALA A 209 -2.42 8.61 -11.61
C ALA A 209 -3.27 9.49 -10.70
N HIS A 210 -4.54 9.68 -11.03
CA HIS A 210 -5.45 10.48 -10.23
C HIS A 210 -6.90 10.00 -10.35
N ILE A 211 -7.71 10.38 -9.37
CA ILE A 211 -9.15 10.16 -9.34
C ILE A 211 -9.84 11.32 -8.62
N THR A 212 -11.02 11.68 -9.07
CA THR A 212 -11.88 12.65 -8.37
C THR A 212 -13.04 11.89 -7.71
N LEU A 213 -13.23 12.09 -6.42
CA LEU A 213 -14.31 11.49 -5.64
C LEU A 213 -15.02 12.56 -4.81
N ALA A 214 -16.30 12.77 -5.06
CA ALA A 214 -17.17 13.69 -4.29
C ALA A 214 -16.59 15.12 -4.14
N GLY A 215 -15.91 15.64 -5.15
CA GLY A 215 -15.29 16.97 -5.13
C GLY A 215 -13.85 17.00 -4.59
N ASP A 216 -13.36 15.91 -4.03
CA ASP A 216 -11.96 15.76 -3.62
C ASP A 216 -11.13 15.20 -4.78
N LEU A 217 -9.92 15.72 -4.96
CA LEU A 217 -8.96 15.22 -5.95
C LEU A 217 -7.87 14.40 -5.24
N PHE A 218 -7.73 13.16 -5.64
CA PHE A 218 -6.68 12.26 -5.20
C PHE A 218 -5.73 11.99 -6.35
N SER A 219 -4.44 12.22 -6.16
CA SER A 219 -3.40 11.86 -7.11
C SER A 219 -2.31 11.07 -6.40
N TRP A 220 -1.68 10.14 -7.12
CA TRP A 220 -0.55 9.40 -6.57
C TRP A 220 0.56 9.21 -7.59
N ASP A 221 1.78 9.27 -7.07
CA ASP A 221 3.01 9.07 -7.82
C ASP A 221 3.65 7.75 -7.40
N LEU A 222 3.96 6.90 -8.37
CA LEU A 222 4.85 5.76 -8.15
C LEU A 222 6.30 6.22 -8.30
N ARG A 223 7.11 6.00 -7.26
CA ARG A 223 8.50 6.48 -7.21
C ARG A 223 9.47 5.36 -6.89
N ARG A 224 10.65 5.43 -7.50
CA ARG A 224 11.80 4.64 -7.07
C ARG A 224 12.60 5.41 -6.02
N VAL A 225 12.85 4.78 -4.87
CA VAL A 225 13.58 5.37 -3.74
C VAL A 225 14.90 4.65 -3.59
N GLY A 226 16.01 5.34 -3.91
CA GLY A 226 17.33 4.70 -3.95
C GLY A 226 17.37 3.55 -4.97
N GLY A 227 18.20 2.54 -4.69
CA GLY A 227 18.37 1.40 -5.58
C GLY A 227 17.46 0.21 -5.32
N MET A 228 16.76 0.16 -4.16
CA MET A 228 16.11 -1.08 -3.67
C MET A 228 14.77 -0.86 -2.97
N ALA A 229 14.15 0.30 -3.11
CA ALA A 229 12.87 0.60 -2.48
C ALA A 229 11.94 1.35 -3.45
N TRP A 230 10.65 1.24 -3.19
CA TRP A 230 9.61 1.92 -3.92
C TRP A 230 8.73 2.72 -2.97
N SER A 231 8.13 3.78 -3.45
CA SER A 231 7.09 4.49 -2.71
C SER A 231 5.90 4.83 -3.60
N VAL A 232 4.75 4.93 -2.95
CA VAL A 232 3.56 5.55 -3.52
C VAL A 232 3.25 6.78 -2.69
N ASP A 233 3.31 7.95 -3.32
CA ASP A 233 3.00 9.23 -2.70
C ASP A 233 1.58 9.63 -3.06
N LEU A 234 0.64 9.50 -2.13
CA LEU A 234 -0.76 9.91 -2.30
C LEU A 234 -0.92 11.37 -1.86
N THR A 235 -1.37 12.22 -2.77
CA THR A 235 -1.81 13.60 -2.48
C THR A 235 -3.33 13.65 -2.53
N ALA A 236 -3.95 14.13 -1.44
CA ALA A 236 -5.38 14.39 -1.33
C ALA A 236 -5.61 15.90 -1.24
N CYS A 237 -6.21 16.49 -2.26
CA CYS A 237 -6.72 17.86 -2.26
C CYS A 237 -8.21 17.82 -1.95
N LEU A 238 -8.63 18.40 -0.83
CA LEU A 238 -9.96 18.24 -0.25
C LEU A 238 -10.81 19.50 -0.53
N GLY A 239 -11.95 19.31 -1.19
CA GLY A 239 -12.84 20.41 -1.61
C GLY A 239 -13.63 20.99 -0.44
N GLU A 240 -14.21 20.13 0.41
CA GLU A 240 -14.99 20.55 1.58
C GLU A 240 -14.65 19.71 2.81
N PRO A 241 -14.70 20.31 4.02
CA PRO A 241 -14.54 19.56 5.25
C PRO A 241 -15.62 18.49 5.39
N SER A 242 -15.21 17.21 5.50
CA SER A 242 -16.15 16.10 5.62
C SER A 242 -15.66 15.07 6.65
N PRO A 243 -16.52 14.60 7.55
CA PRO A 243 -16.16 13.52 8.48
C PRO A 243 -15.85 12.19 7.76
N ARG A 244 -16.22 12.06 6.48
CA ARG A 244 -15.97 10.85 5.65
C ARG A 244 -14.60 10.84 5.03
N THR A 245 -13.93 11.99 4.90
CA THR A 245 -12.63 12.14 4.21
C THR A 245 -11.57 11.19 4.75
N GLY A 246 -11.42 11.07 6.08
CA GLY A 246 -10.47 10.13 6.68
C GLY A 246 -10.72 8.66 6.27
N GLY A 247 -11.99 8.27 6.14
CA GLY A 247 -12.36 6.93 5.67
C GLY A 247 -11.99 6.69 4.20
N VAL A 248 -12.19 7.69 3.34
CA VAL A 248 -11.81 7.63 1.92
C VAL A 248 -10.30 7.51 1.77
N ILE A 249 -9.52 8.34 2.47
CA ILE A 249 -8.06 8.30 2.45
C ILE A 249 -7.55 6.93 2.90
N ARG A 250 -8.01 6.42 4.06
CA ARG A 250 -7.59 5.09 4.55
C ARG A 250 -7.90 3.97 3.56
N ARG A 251 -9.06 4.04 2.89
CA ARG A 251 -9.42 3.07 1.86
C ARG A 251 -8.47 3.14 0.67
N LEU A 252 -8.17 4.33 0.15
CA LEU A 252 -7.22 4.51 -0.95
C LEU A 252 -5.82 4.04 -0.58
N LEU A 253 -5.31 4.38 0.62
CA LEU A 253 -4.02 3.89 1.09
C LEU A 253 -3.98 2.36 1.11
N ARG A 254 -5.05 1.70 1.57
CA ARG A 254 -5.17 0.24 1.56
C ARG A 254 -5.21 -0.33 0.14
N GLU A 255 -5.98 0.26 -0.77
CA GLU A 255 -6.08 -0.20 -2.16
C GLU A 255 -4.71 -0.09 -2.87
N LEU A 256 -3.99 1.02 -2.66
CA LEU A 256 -2.63 1.22 -3.20
C LEU A 256 -1.63 0.23 -2.60
N THR A 257 -1.68 0.02 -1.28
CA THR A 257 -0.84 -0.98 -0.59
C THR A 257 -1.09 -2.38 -1.12
N THR A 258 -2.36 -2.77 -1.26
CA THR A 258 -2.76 -4.09 -1.76
C THR A 258 -2.29 -4.32 -3.20
N ALA A 259 -2.38 -3.30 -4.06
CA ALA A 259 -1.90 -3.40 -5.44
C ALA A 259 -0.38 -3.65 -5.50
N MET A 260 0.40 -2.89 -4.72
CA MET A 260 1.87 -3.08 -4.65
C MET A 260 2.26 -4.44 -4.08
N ARG A 261 1.52 -4.93 -3.06
CA ARG A 261 1.75 -6.26 -2.48
C ARG A 261 1.53 -7.39 -3.47
N ARG A 262 0.52 -7.27 -4.35
CA ARG A 262 0.25 -8.26 -5.41
C ARG A 262 1.40 -8.39 -6.40
N GLU A 263 2.20 -7.33 -6.54
CA GLU A 263 3.42 -7.34 -7.36
C GLU A 263 4.67 -7.74 -6.57
N GLY A 264 4.51 -8.29 -5.36
CA GLY A 264 5.57 -8.88 -4.55
C GLY A 264 6.31 -7.92 -3.62
N LEU A 265 5.85 -6.67 -3.47
CA LEU A 265 6.47 -5.73 -2.56
C LEU A 265 5.87 -5.83 -1.14
N ILE A 266 6.70 -5.56 -0.14
CA ILE A 266 6.30 -5.59 1.27
C ILE A 266 6.19 -4.15 1.79
N PRO A 267 5.03 -3.69 2.28
CA PRO A 267 4.88 -2.35 2.82
C PRO A 267 5.70 -2.20 4.10
N VAL A 268 6.42 -1.09 4.24
CA VAL A 268 7.32 -0.79 5.37
C VAL A 268 6.68 0.19 6.33
N THR A 269 6.12 1.28 5.82
CA THR A 269 5.45 2.30 6.63
C THR A 269 4.43 3.08 5.80
N ILE A 270 3.52 3.77 6.48
CA ILE A 270 2.60 4.76 5.92
C ILE A 270 2.79 6.04 6.73
N GLU A 271 3.29 7.09 6.11
CA GLU A 271 3.62 8.35 6.77
C GLU A 271 2.84 9.50 6.14
N ARG A 272 2.46 10.48 6.95
CA ARG A 272 1.86 11.73 6.49
C ARG A 272 2.90 12.85 6.51
N PHE A 273 2.99 13.63 5.42
CA PHE A 273 3.98 14.69 5.23
C PHE A 273 3.40 16.11 5.27
N SER A 274 2.10 16.25 5.14
CA SER A 274 1.38 17.53 5.30
C SER A 274 -0.09 17.27 5.60
#